data_9cb1ec4d627c6ca60e8245ff3997b309
#
_entry.id   9cb1ec4d627c6ca60e8245ff3997b309
#
_cell.length_a   1.000
_cell.length_b   1.000
_cell.length_c   1.000
_cell.angle_alpha   90.00
_cell.angle_beta   90.00
_cell.angle_gamma   90.00
#
_symmetry.space_group_name_H-M   'P 1'
#
loop_
_entity.id
_entity.type
_entity.pdbx_description
1 polymer ?
#
loop_
_entity_poly.entity_id
_entity_poly.type
_entity_poly.pdbx_seq_one_letter_code
_entity_poly.pdbx_strand_id
1 'polypeptide(L)'
;MILLVTTSSRGKEYAAALERGTGHKTHVAGAVPQAIAKLEAADYDLLAMDQSLLEADLRAMDTLLNRCGTAIPVYVNLALHSSERIVREVEVALRRAQQEKLAAERVAGKVLGSELRGELTGILLNSELALRHTGLAPEIAEKINSVRELAEKMRSRLGIP
;
A
#
# COMPACT_ATOMS: atom_id res chain seq x y z
N MET A 1 -12.01 -2.03 -2.51
CA MET A 1 -13.06 -2.34 -3.53
C MET A 1 -12.46 -3.11 -4.71
N ILE A 2 -13.28 -3.85 -5.47
CA ILE A 2 -12.84 -4.56 -6.69
C ILE A 2 -13.47 -3.89 -7.90
N LEU A 3 -12.72 -3.68 -8.97
CA LEU A 3 -13.24 -3.29 -10.28
C LEU A 3 -13.15 -4.47 -11.23
N LEU A 4 -14.27 -4.96 -11.72
CA LEU A 4 -14.37 -6.00 -12.75
C LEU A 4 -14.59 -5.35 -14.12
N VAL A 5 -13.68 -5.57 -15.05
CA VAL A 5 -13.77 -5.04 -16.41
C VAL A 5 -14.09 -6.18 -17.38
N THR A 6 -15.28 -6.18 -17.94
CA THR A 6 -15.75 -7.24 -18.84
C THR A 6 -16.88 -6.75 -19.74
N THR A 7 -16.91 -7.22 -20.97
CA THR A 7 -18.03 -7.05 -21.91
C THR A 7 -19.11 -8.15 -21.79
N SER A 8 -18.85 -9.16 -20.93
CA SER A 8 -19.78 -10.27 -20.74
C SER A 8 -21.10 -9.80 -20.15
N SER A 9 -22.21 -10.26 -20.71
CA SER A 9 -23.56 -10.04 -20.15
C SER A 9 -23.71 -10.57 -18.72
N ARG A 10 -22.88 -11.55 -18.32
CA ARG A 10 -22.83 -12.12 -16.97
C ARG A 10 -21.96 -11.33 -15.99
N GLY A 11 -21.43 -10.19 -16.40
CA GLY A 11 -20.55 -9.36 -15.56
C GLY A 11 -21.14 -9.02 -14.18
N LYS A 12 -22.45 -8.74 -14.11
CA LYS A 12 -23.15 -8.49 -12.84
C LYS A 12 -23.24 -9.73 -11.94
N GLU A 13 -23.41 -10.91 -12.52
CA GLU A 13 -23.45 -12.19 -11.79
C GLU A 13 -22.06 -12.48 -11.17
N TYR A 14 -20.99 -12.30 -11.94
CA TYR A 14 -19.63 -12.46 -11.44
C TYR A 14 -19.26 -11.43 -10.37
N ALA A 15 -19.70 -10.18 -10.54
CA ALA A 15 -19.51 -9.15 -9.53
C ALA A 15 -20.20 -9.50 -8.21
N ALA A 16 -21.45 -9.99 -8.26
CA ALA A 16 -22.16 -10.44 -7.07
C ALA A 16 -21.50 -11.68 -6.41
N ALA A 17 -20.92 -12.58 -7.21
CA ALA A 17 -20.17 -13.72 -6.69
C ALA A 17 -18.85 -13.28 -6.01
N LEU A 18 -18.13 -12.35 -6.62
CA LEU A 18 -16.92 -11.74 -6.04
C LEU A 18 -17.23 -11.03 -4.72
N GLU A 19 -18.30 -10.22 -4.70
CA GLU A 19 -18.69 -9.49 -3.50
C GLU A 19 -19.07 -10.43 -2.35
N ARG A 20 -19.80 -11.50 -2.62
CA ARG A 20 -20.15 -12.52 -1.62
C ARG A 20 -18.96 -13.32 -1.13
N GLY A 21 -18.03 -13.69 -2.03
CA GLY A 21 -16.89 -14.53 -1.68
C GLY A 21 -15.77 -13.76 -0.99
N THR A 22 -15.46 -12.56 -1.47
CA THR A 22 -14.34 -11.76 -0.95
C THR A 22 -14.72 -10.76 0.13
N GLY A 23 -16.01 -10.43 0.27
CA GLY A 23 -16.51 -9.35 1.14
C GLY A 23 -16.19 -7.94 0.63
N HIS A 24 -15.57 -7.81 -0.54
CA HIS A 24 -15.22 -6.52 -1.14
C HIS A 24 -16.31 -6.05 -2.11
N LYS A 25 -16.75 -4.80 -1.94
CA LYS A 25 -17.70 -4.18 -2.90
C LYS A 25 -17.10 -4.24 -4.30
N THR A 26 -17.88 -4.74 -5.26
CA THR A 26 -17.43 -4.99 -6.64
C THR A 26 -18.20 -4.13 -7.63
N HIS A 27 -17.49 -3.31 -8.38
CA HIS A 27 -18.06 -2.52 -9.47
C HIS A 27 -17.75 -3.16 -10.82
N VAL A 28 -18.66 -3.03 -11.78
CA VAL A 28 -18.48 -3.52 -13.14
C VAL A 28 -18.25 -2.35 -14.09
N ALA A 29 -17.31 -2.52 -15.00
CA ALA A 29 -17.12 -1.66 -16.17
C ALA A 29 -17.23 -2.50 -17.44
N GLY A 30 -18.11 -2.09 -18.36
CA GLY A 30 -18.35 -2.78 -19.62
C GLY A 30 -17.36 -2.43 -20.75
N ALA A 31 -16.48 -1.45 -20.50
CA ALA A 31 -15.48 -1.00 -21.47
C ALA A 31 -14.30 -0.34 -20.76
N VAL A 32 -13.14 -0.30 -21.41
CA VAL A 32 -11.91 0.29 -20.88
C VAL A 32 -12.08 1.78 -20.50
N PRO A 33 -12.70 2.65 -21.30
CA PRO A 33 -12.91 4.05 -20.91
C PRO A 33 -13.73 4.20 -19.64
N GLN A 34 -14.75 3.34 -19.45
CA GLN A 34 -15.56 3.34 -18.24
C GLN A 34 -14.76 2.86 -17.02
N ALA A 35 -13.86 1.88 -17.21
CA ALA A 35 -12.96 1.42 -16.16
C ALA A 35 -12.01 2.52 -15.71
N ILE A 36 -11.40 3.25 -16.66
CA ILE A 36 -10.52 4.38 -16.37
C ILE A 36 -11.26 5.46 -15.56
N ALA A 37 -12.45 5.88 -16.00
CA ALA A 37 -13.24 6.87 -15.28
C ALA A 37 -13.57 6.44 -13.84
N LYS A 38 -13.79 5.14 -13.61
CA LYS A 38 -14.02 4.60 -12.26
C LYS A 38 -12.75 4.59 -11.41
N LEU A 39 -11.59 4.25 -11.99
CA LEU A 39 -10.30 4.29 -11.31
C LEU A 39 -9.89 5.71 -10.92
N GLU A 40 -10.26 6.71 -11.72
CA GLU A 40 -10.02 8.11 -11.41
C GLU A 40 -10.97 8.66 -10.32
N ALA A 41 -12.15 8.06 -10.18
CA ALA A 41 -13.18 8.51 -9.23
C ALA A 41 -13.07 7.84 -7.84
N ALA A 42 -12.40 6.69 -7.71
CA ALA A 42 -12.33 5.94 -6.45
C ALA A 42 -11.12 4.99 -6.42
N ASP A 43 -10.65 4.69 -5.20
CA ASP A 43 -9.58 3.73 -4.97
C ASP A 43 -10.10 2.29 -5.01
N TYR A 44 -9.39 1.46 -5.76
CA TYR A 44 -9.63 0.03 -5.86
C TYR A 44 -8.44 -0.77 -5.35
N ASP A 45 -8.72 -1.86 -4.65
CA ASP A 45 -7.70 -2.79 -4.16
C ASP A 45 -7.27 -3.77 -5.26
N LEU A 46 -8.21 -4.07 -6.19
CA LEU A 46 -8.00 -5.04 -7.26
C LEU A 46 -8.76 -4.67 -8.53
N LEU A 47 -8.09 -4.85 -9.66
CA LEU A 47 -8.61 -4.69 -11.00
C LEU A 47 -8.67 -6.05 -11.69
N ALA A 48 -9.86 -6.68 -11.70
CA ALA A 48 -10.10 -7.93 -12.41
C ALA A 48 -10.44 -7.63 -13.88
N MET A 49 -9.65 -8.16 -14.79
CA MET A 49 -9.77 -7.90 -16.23
C MET A 49 -10.08 -9.20 -16.96
N ASP A 50 -11.16 -9.20 -17.73
CA ASP A 50 -11.52 -10.33 -18.57
C ASP A 50 -10.51 -10.51 -19.72
N GLN A 51 -9.95 -11.71 -19.87
CA GLN A 51 -8.98 -12.02 -20.91
C GLN A 51 -9.51 -11.75 -22.34
N SER A 52 -10.81 -11.85 -22.56
CA SER A 52 -11.42 -11.52 -23.84
C SER A 52 -11.20 -10.06 -24.28
N LEU A 53 -11.01 -9.15 -23.33
CA LEU A 53 -10.69 -7.74 -23.60
C LEU A 53 -9.22 -7.55 -24.03
N LEU A 54 -8.29 -8.36 -23.51
CA LEU A 54 -6.88 -8.34 -23.90
C LEU A 54 -6.68 -8.70 -25.37
N GLU A 55 -7.42 -9.71 -25.81
CA GLU A 55 -7.34 -10.18 -27.20
C GLU A 55 -7.93 -9.16 -28.19
N ALA A 56 -8.87 -8.32 -27.71
CA ALA A 56 -9.54 -7.35 -28.55
C ALA A 56 -8.74 -6.05 -28.75
N ASP A 57 -8.06 -5.54 -27.72
CA ASP A 57 -7.30 -4.27 -27.78
C ASP A 57 -6.20 -4.20 -26.72
N LEU A 58 -4.99 -4.60 -27.10
CA LEU A 58 -3.80 -4.56 -26.23
C LEU A 58 -3.44 -3.13 -25.79
N ARG A 59 -3.63 -2.12 -26.67
CA ARG A 59 -3.26 -0.74 -26.33
C ARG A 59 -4.19 -0.13 -25.28
N ALA A 60 -5.48 -0.44 -25.38
CA ALA A 60 -6.44 -0.02 -24.37
C ALA A 60 -6.13 -0.64 -23.00
N MET A 61 -5.66 -1.90 -22.99
CA MET A 61 -5.25 -2.58 -21.77
C MET A 61 -3.99 -1.99 -21.16
N ASP A 62 -2.97 -1.66 -21.96
CA ASP A 62 -1.78 -0.96 -21.46
C ASP A 62 -2.15 0.39 -20.84
N THR A 63 -3.08 1.11 -21.47
CA THR A 63 -3.58 2.38 -20.94
C THR A 63 -4.29 2.17 -19.59
N LEU A 64 -5.10 1.12 -19.46
CA LEU A 64 -5.79 0.79 -18.21
C LEU A 64 -4.80 0.42 -17.10
N LEU A 65 -3.79 -0.40 -17.43
CA LEU A 65 -2.75 -0.80 -16.46
C LEU A 65 -1.93 0.40 -15.98
N ASN A 66 -1.57 1.33 -16.87
CA ASN A 66 -0.86 2.55 -16.48
C ASN A 66 -1.70 3.48 -15.58
N ARG A 67 -3.01 3.32 -15.57
CA ARG A 67 -3.95 4.10 -14.75
C ARG A 67 -4.52 3.35 -13.56
N CYS A 68 -4.16 2.09 -13.34
CA CYS A 68 -4.68 1.30 -12.23
C CYS A 68 -4.19 1.75 -10.83
N GLY A 69 -3.20 2.64 -10.77
CA GLY A 69 -2.66 3.14 -9.51
C GLY A 69 -2.11 2.03 -8.63
N THR A 70 -2.65 1.89 -7.42
CA THR A 70 -2.27 0.83 -6.47
C THR A 70 -3.13 -0.42 -6.58
N ALA A 71 -4.12 -0.45 -7.48
CA ALA A 71 -4.97 -1.62 -7.67
C ALA A 71 -4.18 -2.76 -8.32
N ILE A 72 -4.36 -3.98 -7.79
CA ILE A 72 -3.64 -5.16 -8.27
C ILE A 72 -4.34 -5.67 -9.53
N PRO A 73 -3.66 -5.73 -10.68
CA PRO A 73 -4.24 -6.28 -11.89
C PRO A 73 -4.31 -7.81 -11.82
N VAL A 74 -5.48 -8.38 -12.09
CA VAL A 74 -5.71 -9.82 -12.17
C VAL A 74 -6.45 -10.13 -13.46
N TYR A 75 -5.93 -11.06 -14.24
CA TYR A 75 -6.58 -11.53 -15.45
C TYR A 75 -7.48 -12.71 -15.12
N VAL A 76 -8.74 -12.63 -15.51
CA VAL A 76 -9.74 -13.67 -15.31
C VAL A 76 -10.34 -14.08 -16.64
N ASN A 77 -10.63 -15.36 -16.81
CA ASN A 77 -11.30 -15.84 -18.00
C ASN A 77 -12.75 -16.22 -17.67
N LEU A 78 -13.67 -15.27 -17.90
CA LEU A 78 -15.07 -15.42 -17.56
C LEU A 78 -15.80 -16.43 -18.46
N ALA A 79 -15.24 -16.73 -19.63
CA ALA A 79 -15.82 -17.70 -20.55
C ALA A 79 -15.55 -19.15 -20.15
N LEU A 80 -14.36 -19.39 -19.57
CA LEU A 80 -13.89 -20.75 -19.25
C LEU A 80 -14.02 -21.11 -17.78
N HIS A 81 -14.04 -20.12 -16.87
CA HIS A 81 -14.01 -20.39 -15.44
C HIS A 81 -15.38 -20.19 -14.79
N SER A 82 -15.67 -21.07 -13.82
CA SER A 82 -16.84 -20.88 -12.96
C SER A 82 -16.63 -19.68 -12.01
N SER A 83 -17.74 -19.14 -11.51
CA SER A 83 -17.71 -18.03 -10.54
C SER A 83 -16.90 -18.35 -9.30
N GLU A 84 -16.96 -19.59 -8.81
CA GLU A 84 -16.20 -20.05 -7.62
C GLU A 84 -14.70 -20.04 -7.87
N ARG A 85 -14.26 -20.45 -9.07
CA ARG A 85 -12.85 -20.44 -9.44
C ARG A 85 -12.32 -19.00 -9.53
N ILE A 86 -13.08 -18.11 -10.13
CA ILE A 86 -12.71 -16.68 -10.23
C ILE A 86 -12.62 -16.03 -8.85
N VAL A 87 -13.60 -16.31 -7.97
CA VAL A 87 -13.57 -15.83 -6.58
C VAL A 87 -12.29 -16.30 -5.89
N ARG A 88 -11.93 -17.58 -6.03
CA ARG A 88 -10.69 -18.12 -5.43
C ARG A 88 -9.42 -17.47 -5.98
N GLU A 89 -9.34 -17.23 -7.29
CA GLU A 89 -8.21 -16.55 -7.93
C GLU A 89 -8.05 -15.12 -7.40
N VAL A 90 -9.16 -14.38 -7.29
CA VAL A 90 -9.18 -13.03 -6.76
C VAL A 90 -8.84 -12.99 -5.26
N GLU A 91 -9.37 -13.92 -4.46
CA GLU A 91 -9.00 -14.04 -3.04
C GLU A 91 -7.51 -14.29 -2.84
N VAL A 92 -6.92 -15.17 -3.64
CA VAL A 92 -5.47 -15.45 -3.56
C VAL A 92 -4.67 -14.22 -3.90
N ALA A 93 -5.06 -13.47 -4.94
CA ALA A 93 -4.40 -12.25 -5.33
C ALA A 93 -4.49 -11.17 -4.22
N LEU A 94 -5.67 -10.96 -3.64
CA LEU A 94 -5.86 -10.03 -2.52
C LEU A 94 -5.01 -10.38 -1.30
N ARG A 95 -4.94 -11.68 -0.94
CA ARG A 95 -4.10 -12.13 0.19
C ARG A 95 -2.62 -11.90 -0.06
N ARG A 96 -2.13 -12.19 -1.27
CA ARG A 96 -0.72 -11.96 -1.62
C ARG A 96 -0.36 -10.49 -1.52
N ALA A 97 -1.18 -9.62 -2.08
CA ALA A 97 -0.97 -8.20 -2.02
C ALA A 97 -0.98 -7.65 -0.59
N GLN A 98 -1.89 -8.11 0.24
CA GLN A 98 -1.91 -7.73 1.64
C GLN A 98 -0.63 -8.17 2.36
N GLN A 99 -0.14 -9.38 2.08
CA GLN A 99 1.13 -9.87 2.63
C GLN A 99 2.33 -9.05 2.15
N GLU A 100 2.38 -8.70 0.86
CA GLU A 100 3.43 -7.87 0.27
C GLU A 100 3.42 -6.46 0.87
N LYS A 101 2.24 -5.86 1.02
CA LYS A 101 2.08 -4.56 1.68
C LYS A 101 2.59 -4.58 3.12
N LEU A 102 2.16 -5.57 3.91
CA LEU A 102 2.63 -5.72 5.29
C LEU A 102 4.13 -5.98 5.38
N ALA A 103 4.70 -6.74 4.43
CA ALA A 103 6.14 -6.97 4.36
C ALA A 103 6.88 -5.67 4.02
N ALA A 104 6.41 -4.89 3.05
CA ALA A 104 6.97 -3.60 2.69
C ALA A 104 6.91 -2.60 3.85
N GLU A 105 5.78 -2.52 4.55
CA GLU A 105 5.62 -1.67 5.74
C GLU A 105 6.60 -2.05 6.86
N ARG A 106 6.82 -3.36 7.08
CA ARG A 106 7.81 -3.84 8.07
C ARG A 106 9.24 -3.48 7.69
N VAL A 107 9.58 -3.59 6.41
CA VAL A 107 10.92 -3.21 5.92
C VAL A 107 11.12 -1.72 6.06
N ALA A 108 10.17 -0.90 5.61
CA ALA A 108 10.23 0.55 5.74
C ALA A 108 10.33 0.99 7.21
N GLY A 109 9.57 0.37 8.11
CA GLY A 109 9.65 0.63 9.55
C GLY A 109 11.00 0.27 10.16
N LYS A 110 11.64 -0.83 9.71
CA LYS A 110 13.00 -1.20 10.17
C LYS A 110 14.06 -0.22 9.68
N VAL A 111 13.99 0.22 8.42
CA VAL A 111 14.93 1.18 7.86
C VAL A 111 14.83 2.51 8.59
N LEU A 112 13.62 3.05 8.72
CA LEU A 112 13.36 4.30 9.44
C LEU A 112 13.81 4.22 10.90
N GLY A 113 13.51 3.10 11.57
CA GLY A 113 13.95 2.88 12.96
C GLY A 113 15.47 2.82 13.10
N SER A 114 16.22 2.30 12.10
CA SER A 114 17.67 2.28 12.09
C SER A 114 18.26 3.68 11.88
N GLU A 115 17.70 4.46 10.95
CA GLU A 115 18.10 5.84 10.70
C GLU A 115 17.89 6.72 11.94
N LEU A 116 16.68 6.69 12.50
CA LEU A 116 16.35 7.44 13.72
C LEU A 116 17.24 7.06 14.91
N ARG A 117 17.65 5.79 15.02
CA ARG A 117 18.59 5.35 16.04
C ARG A 117 19.94 6.02 15.87
N GLY A 118 20.47 6.07 14.66
CA GLY A 118 21.73 6.76 14.35
C GLY A 118 21.69 8.25 14.69
N GLU A 119 20.61 8.93 14.27
CA GLU A 119 20.42 10.35 14.54
C GLU A 119 20.30 10.66 16.04
N LEU A 120 19.47 9.91 16.77
CA LEU A 120 19.31 10.06 18.21
C LEU A 120 20.63 9.82 18.97
N THR A 121 21.39 8.81 18.56
CA THR A 121 22.71 8.54 19.14
C THR A 121 23.66 9.72 18.91
N GLY A 122 23.65 10.29 17.71
CA GLY A 122 24.42 11.49 17.37
C GLY A 122 24.03 12.69 18.23
N ILE A 123 22.74 12.95 18.40
CA ILE A 123 22.23 14.04 19.23
C ILE A 123 22.65 13.86 20.69
N LEU A 124 22.50 12.66 21.25
CA LEU A 124 22.87 12.35 22.63
C LEU A 124 24.37 12.54 22.85
N LEU A 125 25.20 11.99 21.97
CA LEU A 125 26.65 12.11 22.05
C LEU A 125 27.12 13.57 21.97
N ASN A 126 26.59 14.33 21.00
CA ASN A 126 26.95 15.75 20.85
C ASN A 126 26.48 16.57 22.04
N SER A 127 25.30 16.28 22.60
CA SER A 127 24.82 16.94 23.81
C SER A 127 25.73 16.66 25.01
N GLU A 128 26.17 15.41 25.19
CA GLU A 128 27.13 15.06 26.26
C GLU A 128 28.48 15.76 26.08
N LEU A 129 29.00 15.74 24.86
CA LEU A 129 30.31 16.41 24.58
C LEU A 129 30.19 17.92 24.82
N ALA A 130 29.09 18.54 24.40
CA ALA A 130 28.88 19.97 24.64
C ALA A 130 28.80 20.31 26.15
N LEU A 131 28.13 19.47 26.94
CA LEU A 131 28.02 19.68 28.40
C LEU A 131 29.37 19.49 29.17
N ARG A 132 30.36 18.80 28.56
CA ARG A 132 31.68 18.64 29.15
C ARG A 132 32.57 19.87 28.93
N HIS A 133 32.16 20.83 28.10
CA HIS A 133 32.95 22.04 27.84
C HIS A 133 33.02 22.93 29.08
N THR A 134 34.26 23.22 29.53
CA THR A 134 34.52 24.16 30.63
C THR A 134 34.22 25.58 30.15
N GLY A 135 33.40 26.31 30.89
CA GLY A 135 33.02 27.70 30.56
C GLY A 135 31.71 27.86 29.81
N LEU A 136 30.87 26.83 29.77
CA LEU A 136 29.54 26.91 29.20
C LEU A 136 28.66 27.81 30.09
N ALA A 137 27.96 28.79 29.48
CA ALA A 137 27.02 29.61 30.21
C ALA A 137 25.85 28.75 30.74
N PRO A 138 25.38 28.96 31.99
CA PRO A 138 24.35 28.13 32.62
C PRO A 138 23.06 27.99 31.77
N GLU A 139 22.64 29.07 31.11
CA GLU A 139 21.47 29.06 30.23
C GLU A 139 21.63 28.15 29.00
N ILE A 140 22.85 28.04 28.48
CA ILE A 140 23.17 27.16 27.34
C ILE A 140 23.21 25.71 27.81
N ALA A 141 23.80 25.45 28.96
CA ALA A 141 23.83 24.12 29.56
C ALA A 141 22.40 23.59 29.81
N GLU A 142 21.48 24.42 30.30
CA GLU A 142 20.08 24.06 30.51
C GLU A 142 19.38 23.70 29.18
N LYS A 143 19.58 24.47 28.12
CA LYS A 143 19.03 24.18 26.80
C LYS A 143 19.55 22.85 26.23
N ILE A 144 20.85 22.58 26.37
CA ILE A 144 21.45 21.33 25.91
C ILE A 144 20.90 20.13 26.70
N ASN A 145 20.73 20.27 28.01
CA ASN A 145 20.08 19.24 28.83
C ASN A 145 18.64 18.97 28.37
N SER A 146 17.86 20.01 28.06
CA SER A 146 16.50 19.85 27.54
C SER A 146 16.49 19.09 26.21
N VAL A 147 17.43 19.35 25.30
CA VAL A 147 17.56 18.61 24.03
C VAL A 147 17.92 17.15 24.30
N ARG A 148 18.85 16.87 25.22
CA ARG A 148 19.22 15.51 25.62
C ARG A 148 18.02 14.75 26.18
N GLU A 149 17.26 15.34 27.09
CA GLU A 149 16.06 14.73 27.66
C GLU A 149 15.00 14.41 26.61
N LEU A 150 14.81 15.30 25.63
CA LEU A 150 13.89 15.05 24.52
C LEU A 150 14.35 13.87 23.67
N ALA A 151 15.63 13.80 23.34
CA ALA A 151 16.21 12.68 22.58
C ALA A 151 16.09 11.35 23.34
N GLU A 152 16.31 11.34 24.66
CA GLU A 152 16.11 10.15 25.51
C GLU A 152 14.64 9.70 25.53
N LYS A 153 13.71 10.64 25.64
CA LYS A 153 12.26 10.33 25.56
C LYS A 153 11.89 9.74 24.19
N MET A 154 12.42 10.29 23.10
CA MET A 154 12.20 9.75 21.77
C MET A 154 12.78 8.34 21.64
N ARG A 155 14.02 8.11 22.12
CA ARG A 155 14.67 6.79 22.13
C ARG A 155 13.81 5.76 22.86
N SER A 156 13.31 6.11 24.05
CA SER A 156 12.44 5.24 24.86
C SER A 156 11.12 4.91 24.14
N ARG A 157 10.48 5.90 23.51
CA ARG A 157 9.22 5.69 22.77
C ARG A 157 9.38 4.81 21.54
N LEU A 158 10.54 4.84 20.89
CA LEU A 158 10.87 4.02 19.75
C LEU A 158 11.33 2.60 20.14
N GLY A 159 11.38 2.29 21.46
CA GLY A 159 11.86 0.99 21.96
C GLY A 159 13.31 0.71 21.61
N ILE A 160 14.13 1.76 21.47
CA ILE A 160 15.56 1.66 21.15
C ILE A 160 16.31 1.50 22.46
N PRO A 161 16.99 0.37 22.69
CA PRO A 161 17.81 0.14 23.91
C PRO A 161 18.98 1.11 24.03
#